data_76e69851b8eeead0672a246b5aa322a5
#
_entry.id   76e69851b8eeead0672a246b5aa322a5
#
_cell.length_a   1.000
_cell.length_b   1.000
_cell.length_c   1.000
_cell.angle_alpha   90.00
_cell.angle_beta   90.00
_cell.angle_gamma   90.00
#
_symmetry.space_group_name_H-M   'P 1'
#
loop_
_entity.id
_entity.type
_entity.pdbx_description
1 polymer ?
#
loop_
_entity_poly.entity_id
_entity_poly.type
_entity_poly.pdbx_seq_one_letter_code
_entity_poly.pdbx_strand_id
1 'polypeptide(L)'
;MQPILDIADLAQRREAAEATADGAALFYAFGNFCALAAKPDLESLRAMNRLKGRPLDQVGSVTTTPERTKLAFDWDAIQLPWSALVATMADLHALGPIGFRGPAAQAIPDHLTVTDGGIRTVQVISPGDVCPSNALVADILDLIQEDILSITSANTSSHVSRQTEAAHFEIREIQKEFGHRDDVVLIGHRNERANRRLYPRHLPCSTSIAAFHEGHLVLERLGSLDAHIIEQVANRHGLGLTVAPNALERVPVRKPARPALPRRRSRAPRAHRIHA
;
A
#
# COMPACT_ATOMS: atom_id res chain seq x y z
N MET A 1 14.16 0.15 -20.10
CA MET A 1 13.34 0.67 -18.98
C MET A 1 11.98 0.00 -19.10
N GLN A 2 11.52 -0.66 -18.04
CA GLN A 2 10.22 -1.37 -18.04
C GLN A 2 9.07 -0.42 -18.38
N PRO A 3 8.11 -0.85 -19.20
CA PRO A 3 6.92 -0.05 -19.49
C PRO A 3 6.04 0.06 -18.24
N ILE A 4 5.22 1.10 -18.18
CA ILE A 4 4.16 1.21 -17.18
C ILE A 4 2.89 0.67 -17.82
N LEU A 5 2.38 -0.43 -17.28
CA LEU A 5 1.11 -1.03 -17.67
C LEU A 5 -0.07 -0.22 -17.10
N ASP A 6 -1.22 -0.28 -17.77
CA ASP A 6 -2.44 0.39 -17.32
C ASP A 6 -3.34 -0.60 -16.57
N ILE A 7 -3.62 -0.33 -15.30
CA ILE A 7 -4.44 -1.18 -14.44
C ILE A 7 -5.90 -1.29 -14.91
N ALA A 8 -6.38 -0.32 -15.69
CA ALA A 8 -7.73 -0.33 -16.27
C ALA A 8 -7.82 -1.19 -17.54
N ASP A 9 -6.68 -1.50 -18.18
CA ASP A 9 -6.62 -2.37 -19.35
C ASP A 9 -6.55 -3.84 -18.90
N LEU A 10 -7.56 -4.63 -19.28
CA LEU A 10 -7.66 -6.02 -18.84
C LEU A 10 -6.47 -6.88 -19.29
N ALA A 11 -5.98 -6.68 -20.52
CA ALA A 11 -4.86 -7.46 -21.05
C ALA A 11 -3.56 -7.13 -20.31
N GLN A 12 -3.28 -5.84 -20.06
CA GLN A 12 -2.11 -5.39 -19.33
C GLN A 12 -2.18 -5.77 -17.83
N ARG A 13 -3.38 -5.76 -17.24
CA ARG A 13 -3.57 -6.24 -15.87
C ARG A 13 -3.27 -7.73 -15.77
N ARG A 14 -3.70 -8.52 -16.74
CA ARG A 14 -3.41 -9.96 -16.80
C ARG A 14 -1.92 -10.23 -17.01
N GLU A 15 -1.27 -9.49 -17.90
CA GLU A 15 0.19 -9.53 -18.09
C GLU A 15 0.94 -9.28 -16.78
N ALA A 16 0.53 -8.24 -16.02
CA ALA A 16 1.14 -7.94 -14.71
C ALA A 16 0.88 -9.05 -13.68
N ALA A 17 -0.32 -9.65 -13.69
CA ALA A 17 -0.66 -10.72 -12.77
C ALA A 17 0.15 -11.99 -13.07
N GLU A 18 0.26 -12.39 -14.34
CA GLU A 18 1.05 -13.55 -14.80
C GLU A 18 2.53 -13.36 -14.44
N ALA A 19 3.12 -12.21 -14.76
CA ALA A 19 4.52 -11.92 -14.43
C ALA A 19 4.78 -11.96 -12.91
N THR A 20 3.83 -11.49 -12.10
CA THR A 20 3.94 -11.54 -10.63
C THR A 20 3.82 -12.99 -10.13
N ALA A 21 2.94 -13.79 -10.70
CA ALA A 21 2.81 -15.22 -10.40
C ALA A 21 4.09 -15.99 -10.77
N ASP A 22 4.79 -15.58 -11.84
CA ASP A 22 6.08 -16.13 -12.25
C ASP A 22 7.27 -15.63 -11.39
N GLY A 23 7.04 -14.70 -10.45
CA GLY A 23 8.02 -14.28 -9.44
C GLY A 23 8.57 -12.86 -9.61
N ALA A 24 8.08 -12.08 -10.56
CA ALA A 24 8.46 -10.67 -10.64
C ALA A 24 7.90 -9.88 -9.45
N ALA A 25 8.67 -8.89 -8.97
CA ALA A 25 8.20 -7.96 -7.96
C ALA A 25 7.28 -6.92 -8.60
N LEU A 26 6.11 -6.70 -8.02
CA LEU A 26 5.06 -5.84 -8.56
C LEU A 26 5.07 -4.47 -7.90
N PHE A 27 5.38 -3.43 -8.65
CA PHE A 27 5.07 -2.06 -8.25
C PHE A 27 3.74 -1.62 -8.84
N TYR A 28 2.81 -1.20 -8.00
CA TYR A 28 1.46 -0.87 -8.45
C TYR A 28 0.83 0.29 -7.68
N ALA A 29 -0.15 0.91 -8.31
CA ALA A 29 -0.97 1.93 -7.67
C ALA A 29 -1.88 1.26 -6.63
N PHE A 30 -1.70 1.62 -5.36
CA PHE A 30 -2.40 1.07 -4.22
C PHE A 30 -3.16 2.18 -3.49
N GLY A 31 -4.46 2.28 -3.79
CA GLY A 31 -5.24 3.36 -3.20
C GLY A 31 -4.67 4.75 -3.52
N ASN A 32 -4.18 5.45 -2.51
CA ASN A 32 -3.66 6.81 -2.61
C ASN A 32 -2.11 6.90 -2.66
N PHE A 33 -1.41 5.78 -2.76
CA PHE A 33 0.05 5.71 -2.89
C PHE A 33 0.47 4.51 -3.77
N CYS A 34 1.76 4.32 -4.02
CA CYS A 34 2.27 3.15 -4.71
C CYS A 34 2.82 2.12 -3.72
N ALA A 35 2.53 0.86 -3.95
CA ALA A 35 3.03 -0.27 -3.18
C ALA A 35 3.97 -1.15 -4.02
N LEU A 36 4.79 -1.91 -3.35
CA LEU A 36 5.57 -3.03 -3.86
C LEU A 36 5.02 -4.31 -3.25
N ALA A 37 4.62 -5.26 -4.08
CA ALA A 37 4.16 -6.58 -3.66
C ALA A 37 4.94 -7.71 -4.33
N ALA A 38 4.88 -8.88 -3.73
CA ALA A 38 5.47 -10.12 -4.24
C ALA A 38 4.68 -11.33 -3.68
N LYS A 39 4.95 -12.52 -4.20
CA LYS A 39 4.39 -13.76 -3.65
C LYS A 39 4.69 -13.90 -2.14
N PRO A 40 3.88 -14.64 -1.39
CA PRO A 40 4.01 -14.74 0.07
C PRO A 40 5.10 -15.72 0.53
N ASP A 41 5.91 -16.25 -0.38
CA ASP A 41 7.03 -17.14 -0.03
C ASP A 41 8.27 -16.38 0.46
N LEU A 42 9.16 -17.09 1.18
CA LEU A 42 10.34 -16.49 1.80
C LEU A 42 11.35 -15.94 0.79
N GLU A 43 11.48 -16.56 -0.39
CA GLU A 43 12.41 -16.14 -1.42
C GLU A 43 11.95 -14.82 -2.03
N SER A 44 10.66 -14.70 -2.35
CA SER A 44 10.02 -13.48 -2.86
C SER A 44 10.07 -12.34 -1.83
N LEU A 45 9.86 -12.63 -0.53
CA LEU A 45 10.05 -11.64 0.55
C LEU A 45 11.50 -11.13 0.59
N ARG A 46 12.48 -12.01 0.50
CA ARG A 46 13.91 -11.65 0.49
C ARG A 46 14.28 -10.85 -0.76
N ALA A 47 13.74 -11.20 -1.92
CA ALA A 47 13.92 -10.42 -3.16
C ALA A 47 13.34 -9.00 -3.00
N MET A 48 12.13 -8.86 -2.47
CA MET A 48 11.50 -7.59 -2.19
C MET A 48 12.31 -6.75 -1.17
N ASN A 49 12.81 -7.35 -0.10
CA ASN A 49 13.66 -6.67 0.88
C ASN A 49 14.99 -6.22 0.27
N ARG A 50 15.59 -7.05 -0.61
CA ARG A 50 16.81 -6.70 -1.36
C ARG A 50 16.58 -5.50 -2.28
N LEU A 51 15.46 -5.46 -3.00
CA LEU A 51 15.06 -4.32 -3.84
C LEU A 51 15.01 -3.01 -3.04
N LYS A 52 14.57 -3.07 -1.79
CA LYS A 52 14.45 -1.90 -0.91
C LYS A 52 15.72 -1.60 -0.10
N GLY A 53 16.74 -2.43 -0.16
CA GLY A 53 17.93 -2.31 0.69
C GLY A 53 17.63 -2.53 2.18
N ARG A 54 16.74 -3.47 2.49
CA ARG A 54 16.38 -3.86 3.87
C ARG A 54 17.13 -5.13 4.29
N PRO A 55 17.20 -5.42 5.61
CA PRO A 55 17.57 -6.76 6.07
C PRO A 55 16.72 -7.83 5.37
N LEU A 56 17.34 -8.91 4.89
CA LEU A 56 16.66 -9.90 4.05
C LEU A 56 15.47 -10.56 4.75
N ASP A 57 15.59 -10.81 6.05
CA ASP A 57 14.57 -11.47 6.85
C ASP A 57 13.66 -10.48 7.59
N GLN A 58 13.64 -9.19 7.17
CA GLN A 58 12.74 -8.22 7.76
C GLN A 58 11.30 -8.59 7.42
N VAL A 59 10.51 -8.90 8.46
CA VAL A 59 9.08 -9.15 8.31
C VAL A 59 8.38 -7.91 7.74
N GLY A 60 7.55 -8.12 6.73
CA GLY A 60 6.74 -7.09 6.09
C GLY A 60 5.27 -7.15 6.51
N SER A 61 4.45 -6.46 5.77
CA SER A 61 2.99 -6.60 5.81
C SER A 61 2.55 -7.56 4.71
N VAL A 62 1.32 -8.02 4.81
CA VAL A 62 0.64 -8.73 3.73
C VAL A 62 -0.49 -7.86 3.16
N THR A 63 -0.91 -8.17 1.95
CA THR A 63 -2.08 -7.56 1.31
C THR A 63 -2.97 -8.62 0.71
N THR A 64 -4.23 -8.27 0.59
CA THR A 64 -5.27 -9.07 -0.05
C THR A 64 -6.43 -8.15 -0.45
N THR A 65 -7.47 -8.69 -1.06
CA THR A 65 -8.71 -7.93 -1.29
C THR A 65 -9.47 -7.69 0.03
N PRO A 66 -10.33 -6.65 0.12
CA PRO A 66 -11.11 -6.38 1.32
C PRO A 66 -11.90 -7.60 1.82
N GLU A 67 -12.49 -8.36 0.90
CA GLU A 67 -13.31 -9.54 1.22
C GLU A 67 -12.50 -10.68 1.84
N ARG A 68 -11.23 -10.84 1.39
CA ARG A 68 -10.31 -11.88 1.89
C ARG A 68 -9.55 -11.45 3.15
N THR A 69 -9.58 -10.17 3.53
CA THR A 69 -8.84 -9.65 4.71
C THR A 69 -9.12 -10.47 5.98
N LYS A 70 -10.36 -10.92 6.15
CA LYS A 70 -10.77 -11.74 7.30
C LYS A 70 -10.07 -13.11 7.37
N LEU A 71 -9.59 -13.66 6.24
CA LEU A 71 -8.93 -14.96 6.19
C LEU A 71 -7.51 -14.92 6.80
N ALA A 72 -6.94 -13.74 6.95
CA ALA A 72 -5.61 -13.57 7.52
C ALA A 72 -5.57 -13.66 9.05
N PHE A 73 -6.71 -13.61 9.74
CA PHE A 73 -6.78 -13.52 11.19
C PHE A 73 -7.30 -14.78 11.85
N ASP A 74 -6.71 -15.11 12.99
CA ASP A 74 -7.25 -16.09 13.94
C ASP A 74 -8.33 -15.44 14.80
N TRP A 75 -9.58 -15.65 14.43
CA TRP A 75 -10.73 -15.02 15.05
C TRP A 75 -11.01 -15.54 16.46
N ASP A 76 -10.61 -16.75 16.79
CA ASP A 76 -10.79 -17.35 18.11
C ASP A 76 -9.83 -16.70 19.14
N ALA A 77 -8.71 -16.17 18.67
CA ALA A 77 -7.76 -15.45 19.49
C ALA A 77 -8.08 -13.94 19.66
N ILE A 78 -9.03 -13.40 18.88
CA ILE A 78 -9.41 -11.99 18.94
C ILE A 78 -10.44 -11.76 20.06
N GLN A 79 -10.07 -10.92 21.04
CA GLN A 79 -10.91 -10.60 22.20
C GLN A 79 -11.78 -9.34 21.97
N LEU A 80 -12.38 -9.24 20.78
CA LEU A 80 -13.32 -8.18 20.40
C LEU A 80 -14.64 -8.79 19.94
N PRO A 81 -15.79 -8.11 20.14
CA PRO A 81 -17.05 -8.58 19.61
C PRO A 81 -16.97 -8.71 18.07
N TRP A 82 -17.13 -9.93 17.58
CA TRP A 82 -17.02 -10.27 16.14
C TRP A 82 -17.81 -9.31 15.24
N SER A 83 -19.12 -9.13 15.53
CA SER A 83 -19.99 -8.30 14.69
C SER A 83 -19.54 -6.83 14.66
N ALA A 84 -19.09 -6.29 15.79
CA ALA A 84 -18.60 -4.93 15.90
C ALA A 84 -17.30 -4.75 15.11
N LEU A 85 -16.36 -5.70 15.22
CA LEU A 85 -15.09 -5.64 14.52
C LEU A 85 -15.28 -5.77 12.99
N VAL A 86 -16.08 -6.73 12.54
CA VAL A 86 -16.36 -6.92 11.09
C VAL A 86 -17.04 -5.69 10.50
N ALA A 87 -18.01 -5.10 11.19
CA ALA A 87 -18.67 -3.88 10.74
C ALA A 87 -17.71 -2.68 10.71
N THR A 88 -16.83 -2.56 11.73
CA THR A 88 -15.78 -1.52 11.75
C THR A 88 -14.81 -1.67 10.57
N MET A 89 -14.35 -2.90 10.29
CA MET A 89 -13.47 -3.17 9.15
C MET A 89 -14.14 -2.82 7.82
N ALA A 90 -15.41 -3.20 7.64
CA ALA A 90 -16.18 -2.89 6.43
C ALA A 90 -16.31 -1.38 6.21
N ASP A 91 -16.70 -0.63 7.24
CA ASP A 91 -16.81 0.83 7.16
C ASP A 91 -15.45 1.52 6.89
N LEU A 92 -14.36 0.99 7.44
CA LEU A 92 -13.01 1.50 7.17
C LEU A 92 -12.55 1.18 5.73
N HIS A 93 -12.85 -0.02 5.21
CA HIS A 93 -12.58 -0.40 3.83
C HIS A 93 -13.35 0.48 2.82
N ALA A 94 -14.59 0.85 3.15
CA ALA A 94 -15.39 1.78 2.34
C ALA A 94 -14.79 3.18 2.24
N LEU A 95 -13.94 3.57 3.21
CA LEU A 95 -13.23 4.87 3.18
C LEU A 95 -11.96 4.83 2.32
N GLY A 96 -11.34 3.66 2.13
CA GLY A 96 -10.13 3.48 1.34
C GLY A 96 -9.01 2.70 2.05
N PRO A 97 -7.73 2.98 1.75
CA PRO A 97 -6.62 2.18 2.25
C PRO A 97 -6.49 2.22 3.78
N ILE A 98 -6.47 1.05 4.38
CA ILE A 98 -6.32 0.87 5.84
C ILE A 98 -5.50 -0.40 6.13
N GLY A 99 -4.77 -0.40 7.23
CA GLY A 99 -4.07 -1.56 7.76
C GLY A 99 -4.70 -2.05 9.06
N PHE A 100 -4.71 -3.37 9.22
CA PHE A 100 -5.11 -4.04 10.46
C PHE A 100 -3.97 -4.94 10.93
N ARG A 101 -3.78 -5.01 12.25
CA ARG A 101 -2.91 -6.00 12.87
C ARG A 101 -3.70 -6.81 13.88
N GLY A 102 -3.51 -8.12 13.87
CA GLY A 102 -4.18 -9.03 14.81
C GLY A 102 -3.51 -10.39 14.85
N PRO A 103 -4.00 -11.30 15.70
CA PRO A 103 -3.58 -12.69 15.72
C PRO A 103 -3.63 -13.30 14.33
N ALA A 104 -2.53 -13.95 13.91
CA ALA A 104 -2.41 -14.50 12.56
C ALA A 104 -3.13 -15.85 12.46
N ALA A 105 -3.93 -16.04 11.41
CA ALA A 105 -4.47 -17.35 11.06
C ALA A 105 -3.33 -18.38 10.88
N GLN A 106 -3.62 -19.66 11.13
CA GLN A 106 -2.63 -20.73 11.02
C GLN A 106 -2.02 -20.83 9.63
N ALA A 107 -2.79 -20.52 8.58
CA ALA A 107 -2.33 -20.56 7.19
C ALA A 107 -1.29 -19.48 6.85
N ILE A 108 -1.13 -18.43 7.67
CA ILE A 108 -0.14 -17.37 7.41
C ILE A 108 1.27 -17.91 7.70
N PRO A 109 2.21 -17.86 6.73
CA PRO A 109 3.59 -18.31 6.91
C PRO A 109 4.31 -17.55 8.05
N ASP A 110 5.16 -18.26 8.82
CA ASP A 110 5.86 -17.67 9.98
C ASP A 110 6.75 -16.47 9.61
N HIS A 111 7.37 -16.49 8.44
CA HIS A 111 8.22 -15.39 7.95
C HIS A 111 7.43 -14.11 7.60
N LEU A 112 6.08 -14.15 7.62
CA LEU A 112 5.19 -13.01 7.44
C LEU A 112 4.49 -12.59 8.74
N THR A 113 4.87 -13.18 9.86
CA THR A 113 4.30 -12.90 11.17
C THR A 113 5.33 -12.35 12.14
N VAL A 114 4.86 -11.65 13.16
CA VAL A 114 5.67 -11.18 14.30
C VAL A 114 5.05 -11.75 15.56
N THR A 115 5.88 -12.28 16.46
CA THR A 115 5.42 -12.67 17.78
C THR A 115 5.45 -11.46 18.72
N ASP A 116 4.29 -11.09 19.23
CA ASP A 116 4.11 -10.01 20.20
C ASP A 116 3.36 -10.55 21.40
N GLY A 117 3.91 -10.38 22.61
CA GLY A 117 3.32 -10.93 23.84
C GLY A 117 3.06 -12.44 23.80
N GLY A 118 3.81 -13.22 23.00
CA GLY A 118 3.61 -14.66 22.83
C GLY A 118 2.55 -15.03 21.77
N ILE A 119 1.91 -14.07 21.13
CA ILE A 119 0.90 -14.27 20.09
C ILE A 119 1.54 -13.99 18.73
N ARG A 120 1.38 -14.92 17.77
CA ARG A 120 1.72 -14.66 16.35
C ARG A 120 0.74 -13.64 15.79
N THR A 121 1.24 -12.53 15.28
CA THR A 121 0.43 -11.47 14.67
C THR A 121 0.80 -11.28 13.21
N VAL A 122 -0.17 -10.87 12.41
CA VAL A 122 0.01 -10.45 11.01
C VAL A 122 -0.49 -9.03 10.82
N GLN A 123 0.18 -8.29 9.95
CA GLN A 123 -0.25 -6.95 9.53
C GLN A 123 -0.77 -7.00 8.11
N VAL A 124 -2.07 -6.81 7.94
CA VAL A 124 -2.75 -6.79 6.64
C VAL A 124 -2.96 -5.35 6.20
N ILE A 125 -2.53 -5.01 5.01
CA ILE A 125 -2.78 -3.71 4.39
C ILE A 125 -3.79 -3.91 3.26
N SER A 126 -4.98 -3.35 3.39
CA SER A 126 -6.03 -3.40 2.37
C SER A 126 -6.11 -2.08 1.60
N PRO A 127 -6.33 -2.11 0.27
CA PRO A 127 -6.48 -0.90 -0.52
C PRO A 127 -7.86 -0.24 -0.38
N GLY A 128 -8.81 -0.92 0.31
CA GLY A 128 -10.21 -0.49 0.43
C GLY A 128 -11.07 -0.85 -0.78
N ASP A 129 -12.39 -0.77 -0.60
CA ASP A 129 -13.38 -1.32 -1.55
C ASP A 129 -13.35 -0.67 -2.94
N VAL A 130 -13.13 0.66 -2.98
CA VAL A 130 -13.17 1.43 -4.22
C VAL A 130 -11.87 1.37 -5.03
N CYS A 131 -10.88 0.63 -4.58
CA CYS A 131 -9.58 0.60 -5.23
C CYS A 131 -9.58 -0.26 -6.50
N PRO A 132 -9.25 0.31 -7.66
CA PRO A 132 -9.15 -0.47 -8.90
C PRO A 132 -8.11 -1.59 -8.86
N SER A 133 -7.13 -1.53 -7.95
CA SER A 133 -6.13 -2.59 -7.78
C SER A 133 -6.68 -3.88 -7.15
N ASN A 134 -7.90 -3.86 -6.58
CA ASN A 134 -8.50 -5.08 -6.04
C ASN A 134 -8.61 -6.19 -7.08
N ALA A 135 -8.99 -5.85 -8.32
CA ALA A 135 -9.08 -6.81 -9.40
C ALA A 135 -7.70 -7.41 -9.77
N LEU A 136 -6.64 -6.59 -9.79
CA LEU A 136 -5.28 -7.08 -10.03
C LEU A 136 -4.82 -8.03 -8.91
N VAL A 137 -5.05 -7.63 -7.66
CA VAL A 137 -4.69 -8.47 -6.50
C VAL A 137 -5.45 -9.79 -6.54
N ALA A 138 -6.76 -9.76 -6.85
CA ALA A 138 -7.56 -10.98 -7.00
C ALA A 138 -7.03 -11.89 -8.11
N ASP A 139 -6.76 -11.32 -9.31
CA ASP A 139 -6.20 -12.06 -10.45
C ASP A 139 -4.88 -12.78 -10.07
N ILE A 140 -3.98 -12.10 -9.31
CA ILE A 140 -2.71 -12.69 -8.88
C ILE A 140 -2.97 -13.81 -7.86
N LEU A 141 -3.79 -13.56 -6.83
CA LEU A 141 -4.09 -14.54 -5.78
C LEU A 141 -4.72 -15.81 -6.36
N ASP A 142 -5.59 -15.66 -7.36
CA ASP A 142 -6.21 -16.79 -8.05
C ASP A 142 -5.19 -17.59 -8.89
N LEU A 143 -4.21 -16.92 -9.52
CA LEU A 143 -3.14 -17.59 -10.27
C LEU A 143 -2.19 -18.38 -9.37
N ILE A 144 -1.81 -17.82 -8.23
CA ILE A 144 -0.86 -18.47 -7.31
C ILE A 144 -1.55 -19.39 -6.29
N GLN A 145 -2.89 -19.44 -6.25
CA GLN A 145 -3.71 -20.22 -5.30
C GLN A 145 -3.38 -19.88 -3.82
N GLU A 146 -3.22 -18.59 -3.54
CA GLU A 146 -2.94 -18.06 -2.20
C GLU A 146 -3.99 -17.02 -1.80
N ASP A 147 -4.09 -16.72 -0.50
CA ASP A 147 -5.04 -15.72 0.02
C ASP A 147 -4.38 -14.35 0.27
N ILE A 148 -3.07 -14.28 0.22
CA ILE A 148 -2.29 -13.08 0.53
C ILE A 148 -1.10 -12.89 -0.41
N LEU A 149 -0.62 -11.64 -0.51
CA LEU A 149 0.69 -11.27 -1.06
C LEU A 149 1.53 -10.59 0.01
N SER A 150 2.85 -10.68 -0.07
CA SER A 150 3.75 -9.77 0.67
C SER A 150 3.63 -8.36 0.14
N ILE A 151 3.60 -7.32 1.02
CA ILE A 151 3.49 -5.92 0.60
C ILE A 151 4.37 -4.99 1.42
N THR A 152 4.83 -3.92 0.78
CA THR A 152 5.44 -2.77 1.43
C THR A 152 5.20 -1.50 0.62
N SER A 153 5.43 -0.31 1.19
CA SER A 153 5.39 0.95 0.43
C SER A 153 6.48 1.00 -0.63
N ALA A 154 6.16 1.53 -1.81
CA ALA A 154 7.10 1.69 -2.90
C ALA A 154 7.97 2.95 -2.68
N ASN A 155 9.09 2.78 -2.02
CA ASN A 155 10.15 3.78 -1.78
C ASN A 155 11.41 3.08 -1.31
N THR A 156 12.57 3.70 -1.50
CA THR A 156 13.83 3.23 -0.89
C THR A 156 13.71 3.20 0.64
N SER A 157 14.30 2.20 1.26
CA SER A 157 14.23 2.05 2.72
C SER A 157 15.05 3.12 3.45
N SER A 158 14.58 3.52 4.64
CA SER A 158 15.35 4.36 5.57
C SER A 158 16.67 3.73 6.02
N HIS A 159 16.85 2.42 5.91
CA HIS A 159 18.13 1.76 6.12
C HIS A 159 19.20 2.22 5.13
N VAL A 160 18.82 2.59 3.91
CA VAL A 160 19.73 3.10 2.86
C VAL A 160 19.80 4.61 2.88
N SER A 161 18.64 5.29 2.86
CA SER A 161 18.58 6.74 2.77
C SER A 161 18.90 7.46 4.08
N ARG A 162 18.95 6.75 5.22
CA ARG A 162 19.08 7.28 6.59
C ARG A 162 17.97 8.27 6.99
N GLN A 163 16.94 8.39 6.19
CA GLN A 163 15.77 9.21 6.43
C GLN A 163 14.50 8.39 6.13
N THR A 164 13.44 8.64 6.88
CA THR A 164 12.14 8.02 6.58
C THR A 164 11.55 8.71 5.36
N GLU A 165 11.61 8.03 4.22
CA GLU A 165 11.06 8.54 2.98
C GLU A 165 9.55 8.26 2.90
N ALA A 166 8.80 9.25 2.40
CA ALA A 166 7.40 9.08 2.10
C ALA A 166 7.21 8.14 0.90
N ALA A 167 6.18 7.28 0.96
CA ALA A 167 5.81 6.42 -0.16
C ALA A 167 5.58 7.23 -1.44
N HIS A 168 5.99 6.70 -2.58
CA HIS A 168 5.63 7.29 -3.87
C HIS A 168 4.12 7.16 -4.10
N PHE A 169 3.56 8.09 -4.84
CA PHE A 169 2.15 8.06 -5.25
C PHE A 169 1.97 8.20 -6.78
N GLU A 170 3.07 8.39 -7.51
CA GLU A 170 3.11 8.40 -8.97
C GLU A 170 3.99 7.24 -9.46
N ILE A 171 3.41 6.34 -10.24
CA ILE A 171 4.13 5.16 -10.74
C ILE A 171 5.33 5.55 -11.62
N ARG A 172 5.29 6.72 -12.26
CA ARG A 172 6.42 7.25 -13.03
C ARG A 172 7.65 7.54 -12.20
N GLU A 173 7.49 7.91 -10.93
CA GLU A 173 8.63 8.10 -10.02
C GLU A 173 9.25 6.74 -9.68
N ILE A 174 8.43 5.70 -9.50
CA ILE A 174 8.90 4.31 -9.36
C ILE A 174 9.65 3.86 -10.60
N GLN A 175 9.14 4.16 -11.80
CA GLN A 175 9.81 3.81 -13.06
C GLN A 175 11.21 4.43 -13.17
N LYS A 176 11.40 5.65 -12.72
CA LYS A 176 12.74 6.29 -12.69
C LYS A 176 13.70 5.58 -11.76
N GLU A 177 13.21 5.12 -10.61
CA GLU A 177 14.03 4.49 -9.57
C GLU A 177 14.31 3.02 -9.86
N PHE A 178 13.30 2.25 -10.30
CA PHE A 178 13.35 0.80 -10.44
C PHE A 178 13.16 0.27 -11.85
N GLY A 179 12.71 1.08 -12.80
CA GLY A 179 12.33 0.63 -14.15
C GLY A 179 13.49 0.15 -15.04
N HIS A 180 14.74 0.21 -14.56
CA HIS A 180 15.90 -0.36 -15.28
C HIS A 180 16.11 -1.85 -14.97
N ARG A 181 15.32 -2.44 -14.08
CA ARG A 181 15.44 -3.83 -13.64
C ARG A 181 14.51 -4.72 -14.46
N ASP A 182 14.94 -5.96 -14.69
CA ASP A 182 14.18 -6.94 -15.48
C ASP A 182 13.28 -7.82 -14.58
N ASP A 183 13.52 -7.82 -13.25
CA ASP A 183 12.80 -8.59 -12.25
C ASP A 183 11.60 -7.84 -11.63
N VAL A 184 11.15 -6.75 -12.25
CA VAL A 184 10.03 -5.93 -11.76
C VAL A 184 8.97 -5.68 -12.84
N VAL A 185 7.73 -5.55 -12.39
CA VAL A 185 6.58 -5.11 -13.19
C VAL A 185 6.04 -3.81 -12.62
N LEU A 186 5.67 -2.88 -13.51
CA LEU A 186 5.13 -1.58 -13.14
C LEU A 186 3.73 -1.43 -13.71
N ILE A 187 2.72 -1.24 -12.85
CA ILE A 187 1.34 -1.02 -13.28
C ILE A 187 0.70 0.13 -12.50
N GLY A 188 0.00 1.01 -13.18
CA GLY A 188 -0.58 2.20 -12.57
C GLY A 188 -1.81 2.71 -13.29
N HIS A 189 -2.26 3.89 -12.94
CA HIS A 189 -3.38 4.56 -13.58
C HIS A 189 -2.89 5.55 -14.63
N ARG A 190 -3.57 5.64 -15.78
CA ARG A 190 -3.32 6.71 -16.77
C ARG A 190 -3.51 8.09 -16.17
N ASN A 191 -4.45 8.21 -15.24
CA ASN A 191 -4.75 9.46 -14.55
C ASN A 191 -4.73 9.27 -13.03
N GLU A 192 -3.56 9.32 -12.44
CA GLU A 192 -3.36 9.16 -11.00
C GLU A 192 -4.02 10.27 -10.17
N ARG A 193 -4.18 11.47 -10.73
CA ARG A 193 -4.90 12.56 -10.06
C ARG A 193 -6.39 12.26 -9.95
N ALA A 194 -6.99 11.67 -10.99
CA ALA A 194 -8.40 11.26 -10.94
C ALA A 194 -8.58 10.12 -9.94
N ASN A 195 -7.68 9.15 -9.93
CA ASN A 195 -7.71 8.04 -8.97
C ASN A 195 -7.65 8.55 -7.52
N ARG A 196 -6.79 9.53 -7.22
CA ARG A 196 -6.71 10.10 -5.87
C ARG A 196 -7.99 10.78 -5.38
N ARG A 197 -8.85 11.23 -6.26
CA ARG A 197 -10.15 11.80 -5.88
C ARG A 197 -11.12 10.76 -5.31
N LEU A 198 -10.85 9.46 -5.52
CA LEU A 198 -11.60 8.38 -4.90
C LEU A 198 -11.35 8.32 -3.37
N TYR A 199 -10.25 8.93 -2.90
CA TYR A 199 -9.81 8.89 -1.51
C TYR A 199 -9.75 10.28 -0.86
N PRO A 200 -10.87 11.02 -0.78
CA PRO A 200 -10.87 12.44 -0.37
C PRO A 200 -10.45 12.64 1.10
N ARG A 201 -10.50 11.58 1.91
CA ARG A 201 -10.13 11.59 3.34
C ARG A 201 -8.71 11.11 3.60
N HIS A 202 -7.96 10.74 2.56
CA HIS A 202 -6.61 10.18 2.69
C HIS A 202 -5.53 11.16 2.21
N LEU A 203 -4.49 11.30 3.01
CA LEU A 203 -3.27 11.98 2.62
C LEU A 203 -2.40 11.06 1.75
N PRO A 204 -1.56 11.60 0.83
CA PRO A 204 -0.67 10.81 -0.02
C PRO A 204 0.55 10.29 0.78
N CYS A 205 0.31 9.30 1.60
CA CYS A 205 1.32 8.59 2.39
C CYS A 205 0.87 7.16 2.68
N SER A 206 1.72 6.38 3.35
CA SER A 206 1.40 5.01 3.78
C SER A 206 0.15 4.96 4.67
N THR A 207 -0.51 3.82 4.71
CA THR A 207 -1.76 3.60 5.44
C THR A 207 -1.62 3.81 6.96
N SER A 208 -2.69 4.21 7.61
CA SER A 208 -2.88 4.04 9.04
C SER A 208 -3.07 2.57 9.39
N ILE A 209 -2.64 2.15 10.59
CA ILE A 209 -2.74 0.76 11.07
C ILE A 209 -3.44 0.75 12.41
N ALA A 210 -4.53 -0.01 12.49
CA ALA A 210 -5.27 -0.30 13.72
C ALA A 210 -5.04 -1.75 14.14
N ALA A 211 -4.57 -1.98 15.35
CA ALA A 211 -4.38 -3.29 15.94
C ALA A 211 -5.57 -3.72 16.78
N PHE A 212 -5.82 -5.03 16.83
CA PHE A 212 -6.86 -5.63 17.63
C PHE A 212 -6.29 -5.94 19.03
N HIS A 213 -6.82 -5.28 20.05
CA HIS A 213 -6.47 -5.51 21.44
C HIS A 213 -7.69 -5.95 22.23
N GLU A 214 -7.48 -6.37 23.50
CA GLU A 214 -8.57 -6.74 24.37
C GLU A 214 -9.50 -5.54 24.59
N GLY A 215 -10.75 -5.69 24.17
CA GLY A 215 -11.83 -4.71 24.36
C GLY A 215 -11.78 -3.45 23.51
N HIS A 216 -10.71 -3.17 22.73
CA HIS A 216 -10.58 -1.94 21.94
C HIS A 216 -9.60 -2.08 20.77
N LEU A 217 -9.59 -1.08 19.88
CA LEU A 217 -8.59 -0.93 18.83
C LEU A 217 -7.44 -0.05 19.32
N VAL A 218 -6.21 -0.32 18.84
CA VAL A 218 -5.04 0.53 19.07
C VAL A 218 -4.53 1.05 17.74
N LEU A 219 -4.48 2.37 17.55
CA LEU A 219 -3.80 2.96 16.40
C LEU A 219 -2.29 2.82 16.60
N GLU A 220 -1.64 1.91 15.88
CA GLU A 220 -0.19 1.67 15.94
C GLU A 220 0.60 2.56 14.98
N ARG A 221 -0.04 3.03 13.91
CA ARG A 221 0.56 3.95 12.95
C ARG A 221 -0.45 4.96 12.45
N LEU A 222 -0.15 6.24 12.62
CA LEU A 222 -0.89 7.32 12.01
C LEU A 222 -0.35 7.57 10.59
N GLY A 223 -1.15 7.17 9.61
CA GLY A 223 -0.81 7.26 8.19
C GLY A 223 -1.78 8.12 7.40
N SER A 224 -2.24 7.61 6.26
CA SER A 224 -3.08 8.34 5.30
C SER A 224 -4.45 8.75 5.84
N LEU A 225 -5.11 7.90 6.62
CA LEU A 225 -6.41 8.19 7.24
C LEU A 225 -6.19 8.79 8.63
N ASP A 226 -6.98 9.82 8.98
CA ASP A 226 -6.87 10.52 10.26
C ASP A 226 -7.36 9.66 11.44
N ALA A 227 -6.69 9.76 12.61
CA ALA A 227 -7.06 9.03 13.80
C ALA A 227 -8.51 9.29 14.24
N HIS A 228 -8.95 10.54 14.15
CA HIS A 228 -10.31 10.92 14.51
C HIS A 228 -11.38 10.23 13.65
N ILE A 229 -11.11 10.03 12.36
CA ILE A 229 -12.02 9.31 11.46
C ILE A 229 -12.09 7.83 11.84
N ILE A 230 -10.94 7.20 12.15
CA ILE A 230 -10.88 5.81 12.60
C ILE A 230 -11.66 5.65 13.93
N GLU A 231 -11.46 6.57 14.86
CA GLU A 231 -12.17 6.61 16.14
C GLU A 231 -13.69 6.75 15.95
N GLN A 232 -14.14 7.65 15.09
CA GLN A 232 -15.56 7.82 14.77
C GLN A 232 -16.18 6.55 14.21
N VAL A 233 -15.46 5.82 13.34
CA VAL A 233 -15.92 4.54 12.79
C VAL A 233 -16.00 3.48 13.89
N ALA A 234 -14.94 3.32 14.69
CA ALA A 234 -14.90 2.35 15.78
C ALA A 234 -16.03 2.59 16.79
N ASN A 235 -16.21 3.84 17.22
CA ASN A 235 -17.24 4.21 18.20
C ASN A 235 -18.67 3.94 17.72
N ARG A 236 -18.96 4.05 16.41
CA ARG A 236 -20.28 3.70 15.84
C ARG A 236 -20.65 2.23 16.08
N HIS A 237 -19.63 1.38 16.18
CA HIS A 237 -19.80 -0.06 16.39
C HIS A 237 -19.50 -0.48 17.85
N GLY A 238 -19.36 0.48 18.75
CA GLY A 238 -19.11 0.22 20.19
C GLY A 238 -17.67 -0.21 20.51
N LEU A 239 -16.71 0.02 19.59
CA LEU A 239 -15.29 -0.21 19.83
C LEU A 239 -14.60 1.12 20.17
N GLY A 240 -13.80 1.13 21.25
CA GLY A 240 -12.92 2.25 21.56
C GLY A 240 -11.67 2.25 20.67
N LEU A 241 -11.02 3.42 20.54
CA LEU A 241 -9.71 3.56 19.92
C LEU A 241 -8.74 4.23 20.90
N THR A 242 -7.57 3.62 21.10
CA THR A 242 -6.43 4.27 21.75
C THR A 242 -5.31 4.50 20.75
N VAL A 243 -4.40 5.42 21.06
CA VAL A 243 -3.27 5.75 20.17
C VAL A 243 -1.97 5.31 20.84
N ALA A 244 -1.21 4.46 20.17
CA ALA A 244 0.09 4.02 20.67
C ALA A 244 1.09 5.19 20.68
N PRO A 245 2.07 5.23 21.61
CA PRO A 245 3.04 6.33 21.72
C PRO A 245 3.81 6.59 20.40
N ASN A 246 4.14 5.54 19.66
CA ASN A 246 4.83 5.63 18.37
C ASN A 246 3.93 6.10 17.19
N ALA A 247 2.62 6.18 17.42
CA ALA A 247 1.64 6.63 16.42
C ALA A 247 1.16 8.08 16.67
N LEU A 248 1.75 8.81 17.61
CA LEU A 248 1.41 10.22 17.86
C LEU A 248 1.80 11.11 16.69
N GLU A 249 2.85 10.76 15.96
CA GLU A 249 3.29 11.47 14.78
C GLU A 249 2.90 10.75 13.49
N ARG A 250 2.40 11.53 12.53
CA ARG A 250 2.04 11.00 11.22
C ARG A 250 3.28 10.60 10.42
N VAL A 251 3.20 9.46 9.72
CA VAL A 251 4.24 9.10 8.75
C VAL A 251 4.43 10.20 7.69
N PRO A 252 5.64 10.33 7.11
CA PRO A 252 5.94 11.37 6.14
C PRO A 252 4.97 11.39 4.96
N VAL A 253 4.53 12.59 4.60
CA VAL A 253 3.65 12.85 3.46
C VAL A 253 4.49 13.38 2.30
N ARG A 254 4.40 12.72 1.13
CA ARG A 254 5.09 13.20 -0.08
C ARG A 254 4.36 14.39 -0.66
N LYS A 255 5.09 15.49 -0.88
CA LYS A 255 4.54 16.64 -1.61
C LYS A 255 4.51 16.32 -3.11
N PRO A 256 3.40 16.61 -3.83
CA PRO A 256 3.37 16.47 -5.28
C PRO A 256 4.47 17.31 -5.93
N ALA A 257 5.14 16.76 -6.95
CA ALA A 257 6.05 17.53 -7.76
C ALA A 257 5.31 18.75 -8.32
N ARG A 258 5.86 19.96 -8.15
CA ARG A 258 5.29 21.16 -8.77
C ARG A 258 5.30 20.94 -10.28
N PRO A 259 4.16 21.16 -11.00
CA PRO A 259 4.17 21.08 -12.45
C PRO A 259 5.27 22.03 -12.94
N ALA A 260 6.17 21.54 -13.80
CA ALA A 260 7.17 22.37 -14.44
C ALA A 260 6.42 23.50 -15.15
N LEU A 261 6.69 24.74 -14.75
CA LEU A 261 6.14 25.91 -15.44
C LEU A 261 6.54 25.78 -16.92
N PRO A 262 5.60 25.94 -17.85
CA PRO A 262 5.94 25.90 -19.26
C PRO A 262 7.06 26.91 -19.50
N ARG A 263 8.20 26.43 -20.02
CA ARG A 263 9.31 27.29 -20.41
C ARG A 263 8.75 28.38 -21.31
N ARG A 264 8.78 29.64 -20.86
CA ARG A 264 8.45 30.79 -21.71
C ARG A 264 9.31 30.67 -22.95
N ARG A 265 8.70 30.39 -24.11
CA ARG A 265 9.40 30.49 -25.38
C ARG A 265 9.97 31.89 -25.46
N SER A 266 11.28 32.03 -25.41
CA SER A 266 11.95 33.29 -25.70
C SER A 266 11.47 33.76 -27.05
N ARG A 267 10.75 34.89 -27.10
CA ARG A 267 10.42 35.54 -28.36
C ARG A 267 11.75 35.87 -29.03
N ALA A 268 12.02 35.31 -30.18
CA ALA A 268 13.14 35.73 -31.04
C ALA A 268 13.03 37.22 -31.32
N PRO A 269 14.14 37.99 -31.27
CA PRO A 269 14.11 39.41 -31.57
C PRO A 269 13.66 39.60 -33.04
N ARG A 270 12.64 40.43 -33.25
CA ARG A 270 12.23 40.86 -34.58
C ARG A 270 13.40 41.58 -35.25
N ALA A 271 13.93 41.04 -36.32
CA ALA A 271 14.87 41.73 -37.20
C ALA A 271 14.20 42.96 -37.80
N HIS A 272 14.66 44.15 -37.41
CA HIS A 272 14.32 45.38 -38.13
C HIS A 272 14.91 45.30 -39.51
N ARG A 273 14.09 45.20 -40.55
CA ARG A 273 14.48 45.49 -41.93
C ARG A 273 14.66 47.01 -42.04
N ILE A 274 15.89 47.46 -42.23
CA ILE A 274 16.22 48.82 -42.64
C ILE A 274 16.06 48.79 -44.17
N HIS A 275 15.10 49.55 -44.71
CA HIS A 275 15.05 49.88 -46.12
C HIS A 275 15.96 51.06 -46.36
N ALA A 276 16.95 50.87 -47.23
CA ALA A 276 17.69 51.95 -47.91
C ALA A 276 17.04 52.20 -49.28
#